data_b23394dc4fc0e5181d22d425bcc66ab1
#
_entry.id   b23394dc4fc0e5181d22d425bcc66ab1
#
_cell.length_a   1.000
_cell.length_b   1.000
_cell.length_c   1.000
_cell.angle_alpha   90.00
_cell.angle_beta   90.00
_cell.angle_gamma   90.00
#
_symmetry.space_group_name_H-M   'P 1'
#
loop_
_entity.id
_entity.type
_entity.pdbx_description
1 polymer ?
#
loop_
_entity_poly.entity_id
_entity_poly.type
_entity_poly.pdbx_seq_one_letter_code
_entity_poly.pdbx_strand_id
1 'polypeptide(L)'
;MNITPATEYAEEIRKRLGDHVRQVVLFGSRARGDARDGSDYDFLVVVDQRTREVRDAVLDAGVTMLNRYDRLFASLLYSDEEWRNTQRYPLGWNILKEGVSV
;
A
#
# COMPACT_ATOMS: atom_id res chain seq x y z
N MET A 1 -16.11 -16.06 0.81
CA MET A 1 -14.69 -15.67 0.68
C MET A 1 -14.41 -14.50 1.61
N ASN A 2 -13.42 -14.63 2.46
CA ASN A 2 -13.03 -13.56 3.36
C ASN A 2 -12.05 -12.65 2.64
N ILE A 3 -12.47 -11.41 2.40
CA ILE A 3 -11.60 -10.38 1.86
C ILE A 3 -11.08 -9.59 3.06
N THR A 4 -9.76 -9.57 3.25
CA THR A 4 -9.16 -8.78 4.31
C THR A 4 -9.22 -7.29 3.94
N PRO A 5 -9.19 -6.37 4.90
CA PRO A 5 -9.11 -4.93 4.58
C PRO A 5 -7.92 -4.59 3.66
N ALA A 6 -6.79 -5.26 3.85
CA ALA A 6 -5.61 -5.05 3.00
C ALA A 6 -5.88 -5.43 1.55
N THR A 7 -6.51 -6.58 1.31
CA THR A 7 -6.88 -7.02 -0.04
C THR A 7 -7.88 -6.05 -0.67
N GLU A 8 -8.84 -5.59 0.11
CA GLU A 8 -9.84 -4.64 -0.36
C GLU A 8 -9.20 -3.30 -0.76
N TYR A 9 -8.23 -2.81 0.01
CA TYR A 9 -7.48 -1.61 -0.36
C TYR A 9 -6.74 -1.80 -1.69
N ALA A 10 -6.09 -2.95 -1.86
CA ALA A 10 -5.39 -3.26 -3.10
C ALA A 10 -6.36 -3.28 -4.29
N GLU A 11 -7.55 -3.83 -4.10
CA GLU A 11 -8.59 -3.83 -5.14
C GLU A 11 -9.02 -2.40 -5.49
N GLU A 12 -9.21 -1.53 -4.49
CA GLU A 12 -9.54 -0.13 -4.71
C GLU A 12 -8.45 0.59 -5.50
N ILE A 13 -7.19 0.36 -5.14
CA ILE A 13 -6.05 0.95 -5.86
C ILE A 13 -6.05 0.50 -7.32
N ARG A 14 -6.19 -0.80 -7.56
CA ARG A 14 -6.18 -1.34 -8.93
C ARG A 14 -7.38 -0.88 -9.75
N LYS A 15 -8.53 -0.76 -9.12
CA LYS A 15 -9.74 -0.27 -9.76
C LYS A 15 -9.57 1.18 -10.24
N ARG A 16 -8.91 2.01 -9.45
CA ARG A 16 -8.71 3.43 -9.75
C ARG A 16 -7.57 3.69 -10.74
N LEU A 17 -6.51 2.90 -10.65
CA LEU A 17 -5.27 3.14 -11.40
C LEU A 17 -5.01 2.16 -12.53
N GLY A 18 -5.66 1.00 -12.52
CA GLY A 18 -5.49 0.00 -13.58
C GLY A 18 -4.03 -0.38 -13.81
N ASP A 19 -3.59 -0.30 -15.05
CA ASP A 19 -2.26 -0.74 -15.46
C ASP A 19 -1.12 0.13 -14.93
N HIS A 20 -1.42 1.28 -14.31
CA HIS A 20 -0.39 2.09 -13.68
C HIS A 20 0.22 1.41 -12.45
N VAL A 21 -0.53 0.50 -11.82
CA VAL A 21 -0.06 -0.19 -10.60
C VAL A 21 0.85 -1.35 -10.95
N ARG A 22 2.05 -1.36 -10.36
CA ARG A 22 3.01 -2.46 -10.51
C ARG A 22 2.92 -3.43 -9.34
N GLN A 23 2.85 -2.90 -8.11
CA GLN A 23 2.78 -3.71 -6.90
C GLN A 23 1.97 -3.01 -5.84
N VAL A 24 1.29 -3.79 -5.01
CA VAL A 24 0.74 -3.33 -3.73
C VAL A 24 1.22 -4.31 -2.66
N VAL A 25 1.92 -3.82 -1.66
CA VAL A 25 2.53 -4.65 -0.63
C VAL A 25 2.09 -4.13 0.74
N LEU A 26 1.56 -5.02 1.57
CA LEU A 26 1.28 -4.73 2.98
C LEU A 26 2.57 -4.99 3.76
N PHE A 27 2.99 -4.02 4.59
CA PHE A 27 4.12 -4.21 5.48
C PHE A 27 3.78 -3.67 6.87
N GLY A 28 4.74 -3.61 7.77
CA GLY A 28 4.51 -3.13 9.13
C GLY A 28 3.82 -4.17 10.01
N SER A 29 3.20 -3.71 11.09
CA SER A 29 2.66 -4.60 12.13
C SER A 29 1.59 -5.56 11.61
N ARG A 30 0.75 -5.11 10.66
CA ARG A 30 -0.30 -5.96 10.09
C ARG A 30 0.28 -7.11 9.25
N ALA A 31 1.41 -6.87 8.60
CA ALA A 31 2.11 -7.92 7.83
C ALA A 31 2.85 -8.89 8.75
N ARG A 32 3.46 -8.37 9.82
CA ARG A 32 4.21 -9.21 10.78
C ARG A 32 3.31 -10.05 11.67
N GLY A 33 2.03 -9.69 11.80
CA GLY A 33 1.10 -10.39 12.69
C GLY A 33 1.14 -9.93 14.13
N ASP A 34 1.82 -8.82 14.43
CA ASP A 34 1.89 -8.24 15.77
C ASP A 34 1.03 -7.00 15.95
N ALA A 35 0.09 -6.78 15.03
CA ALA A 35 -0.83 -5.66 15.08
C ALA A 35 -1.81 -5.81 16.25
N ARG A 36 -2.15 -4.66 16.84
CA ARG A 36 -3.19 -4.56 17.86
C ARG A 36 -4.45 -3.95 17.26
N ASP A 37 -5.57 -4.04 17.97
CA ASP A 37 -6.79 -3.36 17.58
C ASP A 37 -6.50 -1.87 17.42
N GLY A 38 -6.91 -1.30 16.29
CA GLY A 38 -6.66 0.09 15.98
C GLY A 38 -5.33 0.37 15.29
N SER A 39 -4.49 -0.64 15.09
CA SER A 39 -3.23 -0.46 14.33
C SER A 39 -3.52 -0.02 12.90
N ASP A 40 -2.69 0.88 12.41
CA ASP A 40 -2.75 1.34 11.02
C ASP A 40 -2.33 0.23 10.06
N TYR A 41 -2.77 0.37 8.81
CA TYR A 41 -2.29 -0.46 7.72
C TYR A 41 -1.23 0.32 6.95
N ASP A 42 -0.07 -0.28 6.75
CA ASP A 42 1.04 0.34 6.01
C ASP A 42 1.25 -0.39 4.69
N PHE A 43 1.23 0.37 3.61
CA PHE A 43 1.37 -0.18 2.27
C PHE A 43 2.51 0.46 1.50
N LEU A 44 3.10 -0.33 0.63
CA LEU A 44 3.91 0.16 -0.47
C LEU A 44 3.06 0.04 -1.73
N VAL A 45 2.91 1.12 -2.48
CA VAL A 45 2.27 1.12 -3.79
C VAL A 45 3.30 1.55 -4.81
N VAL A 46 3.62 0.67 -5.74
CA VAL A 46 4.57 0.96 -6.82
C VAL A 46 3.78 1.17 -8.11
N VAL A 47 4.07 2.27 -8.78
CA VAL A 47 3.39 2.67 -10.01
C VAL A 47 4.41 2.93 -11.11
N ASP A 48 3.93 3.01 -12.36
CA ASP A 48 4.79 3.33 -13.50
C ASP A 48 5.34 4.76 -13.42
N GLN A 49 4.47 5.73 -13.13
CA GLN A 49 4.84 7.12 -12.95
C GLN A 49 4.02 7.73 -11.81
N ARG A 50 4.70 8.45 -10.93
CA ARG A 50 4.06 9.09 -9.79
C ARG A 50 3.56 10.48 -10.19
N THR A 51 2.45 10.50 -10.93
CA THR A 51 1.80 11.73 -11.34
C THR A 51 0.87 12.26 -10.24
N ARG A 52 0.38 13.47 -10.41
CA ARG A 52 -0.59 14.05 -9.49
C ARG A 52 -1.89 13.24 -9.46
N GLU A 53 -2.36 12.81 -10.63
CA GLU A 53 -3.58 12.01 -10.74
C GLU A 53 -3.43 10.66 -10.00
N VAL A 54 -2.28 10.03 -10.14
CA VAL A 54 -1.97 8.77 -9.45
C VAL A 54 -1.96 9.00 -7.94
N ARG A 55 -1.28 10.06 -7.49
CA ARG A 55 -1.20 10.37 -6.07
C ARG A 55 -2.59 10.64 -5.49
N ASP A 56 -3.42 11.43 -6.19
CA ASP A 56 -4.76 11.76 -5.73
C ASP A 56 -5.64 10.51 -5.64
N ALA A 57 -5.52 9.60 -6.60
CA ALA A 57 -6.26 8.33 -6.58
C ALA A 57 -5.87 7.46 -5.37
N VAL A 58 -4.59 7.40 -5.03
CA VAL A 58 -4.12 6.65 -3.86
C VAL A 58 -4.67 7.27 -2.57
N LEU A 59 -4.62 8.59 -2.46
CA LEU A 59 -5.18 9.30 -1.30
C LEU A 59 -6.69 9.05 -1.17
N ASP A 60 -7.43 9.12 -2.27
CA ASP A 60 -8.87 8.88 -2.27
C ASP A 60 -9.20 7.45 -1.86
N ALA A 61 -8.42 6.48 -2.31
CA ALA A 61 -8.59 5.08 -1.88
C ALA A 61 -8.38 4.95 -0.36
N GLY A 62 -7.37 5.63 0.18
CA GLY A 62 -7.12 5.64 1.62
C GLY A 62 -8.27 6.25 2.41
N VAL A 63 -8.85 7.34 1.92
CA VAL A 63 -10.02 7.98 2.55
C VAL A 63 -11.23 7.05 2.52
N THR A 64 -11.45 6.36 1.41
CA THR A 64 -12.54 5.38 1.29
C THR A 64 -12.41 4.30 2.37
N MET A 65 -11.20 3.78 2.56
CA MET A 65 -10.95 2.74 3.56
C MET A 65 -11.06 3.27 4.99
N LEU A 66 -10.58 4.49 5.24
CA LEU A 66 -10.73 5.13 6.54
C LEU A 66 -12.21 5.27 6.93
N ASN A 67 -13.05 5.69 5.98
CA ASN A 67 -14.48 5.83 6.22
C ASN A 67 -15.17 4.49 6.45
N ARG A 68 -14.68 3.45 5.83
CA ARG A 68 -15.27 2.10 5.90
C ARG A 68 -14.86 1.34 7.15
N TYR A 69 -13.60 1.47 7.55
CA TYR A 69 -13.02 0.65 8.63
C TYR A 69 -12.61 1.43 9.87
N ASP A 70 -12.66 2.76 9.82
CA ASP A 70 -12.21 3.62 10.91
C ASP A 70 -10.74 3.31 11.29
N ARG A 71 -9.91 3.07 10.27
CA ARG A 71 -8.48 2.80 10.40
C ARG A 71 -7.73 3.56 9.31
N LEU A 72 -6.53 4.02 9.64
CA LEU A 72 -5.67 4.68 8.67
C LEU A 72 -5.02 3.65 7.74
N PHE A 73 -5.15 3.88 6.45
CA PHE A 73 -4.49 3.10 5.40
C PHE A 73 -3.45 4.02 4.76
N ALA A 74 -2.23 3.94 5.27
CA ALA A 74 -1.13 4.79 4.84
C ALA A 74 -0.32 4.10 3.75
N SER A 75 0.08 4.85 2.73
CA SER A 75 0.85 4.30 1.62
C SER A 75 2.12 5.10 1.36
N LEU A 76 3.21 4.38 1.16
CA LEU A 76 4.40 4.90 0.50
C LEU A 76 4.18 4.69 -0.99
N LEU A 77 4.10 5.78 -1.74
CA LEU A 77 3.86 5.74 -3.18
C LEU A 77 5.17 6.01 -3.90
N TYR A 78 5.64 5.03 -4.65
CA TYR A 78 6.88 5.12 -5.42
C TYR A 78 6.65 4.73 -6.86
N SER A 79 7.43 5.35 -7.76
CA SER A 79 7.59 4.84 -9.11
C SER A 79 8.48 3.59 -9.10
N ASP A 80 8.52 2.88 -10.23
CA ASP A 80 9.43 1.72 -10.39
C ASP A 80 10.88 2.10 -10.07
N GLU A 81 11.34 3.24 -10.57
CA GLU A 81 12.70 3.72 -10.34
C GLU A 81 12.95 4.06 -8.89
N GLU A 82 12.02 4.79 -8.27
CA GLU A 82 12.13 5.16 -6.86
C GLU A 82 12.16 3.93 -5.96
N TRP A 83 11.33 2.93 -6.25
CA TRP A 83 11.32 1.69 -5.50
C TRP A 83 12.63 0.92 -5.66
N ARG A 84 13.15 0.85 -6.87
CA ARG A 84 14.45 0.21 -7.13
C ARG A 84 15.55 0.85 -6.29
N ASN A 85 15.57 2.19 -6.21
CA ASN A 85 16.55 2.91 -5.40
C ASN A 85 16.35 2.67 -3.91
N THR A 86 15.10 2.64 -3.44
CA THR A 86 14.77 2.42 -2.02
C THR A 86 15.22 1.05 -1.54
N GLN A 87 15.30 0.05 -2.41
CA GLN A 87 15.77 -1.29 -2.07
C GLN A 87 17.24 -1.33 -1.63
N ARG A 88 17.97 -0.26 -1.82
CA ARG A 88 19.37 -0.12 -1.36
C ARG A 88 19.48 0.31 0.10
N TYR A 89 18.37 0.67 0.72
CA TYR A 89 18.34 1.26 2.06
C TYR A 89 17.50 0.40 3.03
N PRO A 90 17.71 0.59 4.35
CA PRO A 90 17.02 -0.23 5.35
C PRO A 90 15.50 -0.28 5.22
N LEU A 91 14.85 0.81 4.85
CA LEU A 91 13.41 0.81 4.64
C LEU A 91 13.01 -0.21 3.57
N GLY A 92 13.70 -0.21 2.44
CA GLY A 92 13.44 -1.16 1.36
C GLY A 92 13.72 -2.59 1.78
N TRP A 93 14.79 -2.83 2.53
CA TRP A 93 15.13 -4.17 3.04
C TRP A 93 14.02 -4.70 3.95
N ASN A 94 13.51 -3.86 4.85
CA ASN A 94 12.44 -4.25 5.77
C ASN A 94 11.15 -4.57 5.03
N ILE A 95 10.79 -3.77 4.04
CA ILE A 95 9.60 -4.03 3.23
C ILE A 95 9.72 -5.34 2.47
N LEU A 96 10.89 -5.60 1.87
CA LEU A 96 11.14 -6.85 1.15
C LEU A 96 11.07 -8.06 2.08
N LYS A 97 11.58 -7.92 3.31
CA LYS A 97 11.64 -9.00 4.29
C LYS A 97 10.27 -9.35 4.85
N GLU A 98 9.49 -8.34 5.24
CA GLU A 98 8.23 -8.56 5.97
C GLU A 98 6.98 -8.35 5.11
N GLY A 99 7.13 -7.77 3.93
CA GLY A 99 6.00 -7.41 3.09
C GLY A 99 5.24 -8.60 2.53
N VAL A 100 3.93 -8.42 2.40
CA VAL A 100 3.03 -9.40 1.80
C VAL A 100 2.36 -8.74 0.61
N SER A 101 2.50 -9.34 -0.58
CA SER A 101 1.82 -8.86 -1.78
C SER A 101 0.31 -9.07 -1.64
N VAL A 102 -0.45 -8.03 -1.93
CA VAL A 102 -1.91 -8.05 -1.82
C VAL A 102 -2.63 -7.56 -3.11
#